data_f0f020b67990087db910bfd5980afbf8
#
_entry.id   f0f020b67990087db910bfd5980afbf8
#
_cell.length_a   1.000
_cell.length_b   1.000
_cell.length_c   1.000
_cell.angle_alpha   90.00
_cell.angle_beta   90.00
_cell.angle_gamma   90.00
#
_symmetry.space_group_name_H-M   'P 1'
#
loop_
_entity.id
_entity.type
_entity.pdbx_description
1 polymer ?
#
loop_
_entity_poly.entity_id
_entity_poly.type
_entity_poly.pdbx_seq_one_letter_code
_entity_poly.pdbx_strand_id
1 'polypeptide(L)'
;MRITYFADIRFPLERANGVQTMETCHALARRGHEVRLVVRPDSAVPARDPWAYYGLPRVAALTVEHVRVPASPAARRAAYVAHCLWRSFGRWRADALFTRDLTIAGLLLRLPSGARPPVLYESHGFAPAVGADLPTMLSNAAGLSPAKARRLAARERLVWTRAAGYITITTALARELESRFGPRPRLAVVPDGARAPEADGVGLRREAGTAGPVVGYAGHLYPWKGPDVLLAALERLPGVQALIVGGLAGEPDLDRIRALADRVAPGRVTFAGQVEPPRVAALLRQADVLVLPNTPGRVSAAYTSPLKLFEYMASGRPIVASDLPALREVLRPDVNAVLVEAGSAVALAEGLARVLGNAGLAARLAGQARADVREWTWDRRAERLEELLAAVAGRQG
;
A
#
# COMPACT_ATOMS: atom_id res chain seq x y z
N MET A 1 9.13 -18.77 -14.51
CA MET A 1 7.73 -19.22 -14.46
C MET A 1 6.84 -18.24 -15.21
N ARG A 2 5.71 -18.70 -15.76
CA ARG A 2 4.65 -17.85 -16.32
C ARG A 2 3.61 -17.54 -15.23
N ILE A 3 3.43 -16.28 -14.90
CA ILE A 3 2.54 -15.84 -13.84
C ILE A 3 1.44 -14.96 -14.46
N THR A 4 0.16 -15.25 -14.19
CA THR A 4 -0.93 -14.32 -14.51
C THR A 4 -1.40 -13.64 -13.23
N TYR A 5 -1.26 -12.31 -13.20
CA TYR A 5 -1.74 -11.47 -12.09
C TYR A 5 -3.06 -10.82 -12.47
N PHE A 6 -4.13 -11.10 -11.72
CA PHE A 6 -5.45 -10.50 -11.94
C PHE A 6 -5.70 -9.35 -10.97
N ALA A 7 -5.97 -8.16 -11.49
CA ALA A 7 -6.33 -6.98 -10.71
C ALA A 7 -7.51 -6.24 -11.36
N ASP A 8 -8.71 -6.33 -10.77
CA ASP A 8 -9.90 -5.62 -11.28
C ASP A 8 -9.85 -4.12 -10.92
N ILE A 9 -8.86 -3.45 -11.47
CA ILE A 9 -8.66 -2.01 -11.31
C ILE A 9 -8.52 -1.36 -12.69
N ARG A 10 -8.92 -0.08 -12.83
CA ARG A 10 -8.48 0.73 -13.97
C ARG A 10 -6.96 0.94 -13.86
N PHE A 11 -6.27 1.01 -14.96
CA PHE A 11 -4.82 1.02 -14.91
C PHE A 11 -4.22 1.94 -15.98
N PRO A 12 -3.33 2.87 -15.58
CA PRO A 12 -2.78 3.07 -14.24
C PRO A 12 -3.80 3.58 -13.21
N LEU A 13 -3.54 3.28 -11.94
CA LEU A 13 -4.37 3.70 -10.81
C LEU A 13 -3.53 4.55 -9.84
N GLU A 14 -4.06 5.69 -9.43
CA GLU A 14 -3.38 6.67 -8.56
C GLU A 14 -3.25 6.21 -7.10
N ARG A 15 -3.97 5.17 -6.71
CA ARG A 15 -3.98 4.65 -5.34
C ARG A 15 -2.83 3.66 -5.10
N ALA A 16 -2.47 3.49 -3.85
CA ALA A 16 -1.43 2.55 -3.40
C ALA A 16 -1.55 1.14 -4.02
N ASN A 17 -2.79 0.65 -4.22
CA ASN A 17 -3.05 -0.61 -4.92
C ASN A 17 -2.45 -0.66 -6.33
N GLY A 18 -2.53 0.42 -7.10
CA GLY A 18 -1.95 0.47 -8.46
C GLY A 18 -0.42 0.41 -8.41
N VAL A 19 0.20 1.17 -7.51
CA VAL A 19 1.66 1.18 -7.31
C VAL A 19 2.14 -0.22 -6.90
N GLN A 20 1.55 -0.80 -5.87
CA GLN A 20 1.92 -2.13 -5.36
C GLN A 20 1.76 -3.22 -6.43
N THR A 21 0.67 -3.17 -7.20
CA THR A 21 0.43 -4.13 -8.30
C THR A 21 1.50 -4.02 -9.38
N MET A 22 1.80 -2.80 -9.84
CA MET A 22 2.81 -2.60 -10.90
C MET A 22 4.22 -2.96 -10.43
N GLU A 23 4.63 -2.48 -9.25
CA GLU A 23 5.96 -2.75 -8.69
C GLU A 23 6.17 -4.25 -8.43
N THR A 24 5.17 -4.95 -7.89
CA THR A 24 5.25 -6.40 -7.67
C THR A 24 5.41 -7.16 -8.98
N CYS A 25 4.60 -6.86 -10.00
CA CYS A 25 4.70 -7.51 -11.32
C CYS A 25 6.03 -7.18 -12.01
N HIS A 26 6.48 -5.93 -11.90
CA HIS A 26 7.74 -5.48 -12.47
C HIS A 26 8.95 -6.17 -11.82
N ALA A 27 8.98 -6.26 -10.49
CA ALA A 27 10.06 -6.92 -9.77
C ALA A 27 10.13 -8.42 -10.10
N LEU A 28 9.00 -9.12 -10.15
CA LEU A 28 8.95 -10.52 -10.58
C LEU A 28 9.46 -10.70 -12.03
N ALA A 29 9.07 -9.81 -12.93
CA ALA A 29 9.53 -9.88 -14.34
C ALA A 29 11.04 -9.63 -14.47
N ARG A 30 11.60 -8.68 -13.71
CA ARG A 30 13.06 -8.43 -13.66
C ARG A 30 13.86 -9.65 -13.17
N ARG A 31 13.22 -10.48 -12.35
CA ARG A 31 13.82 -11.73 -11.82
C ARG A 31 13.65 -12.94 -12.75
N GLY A 32 13.19 -12.73 -13.97
CA GLY A 32 13.12 -13.75 -15.01
C GLY A 32 11.79 -14.52 -15.07
N HIS A 33 10.74 -14.05 -14.38
CA HIS A 33 9.40 -14.58 -14.58
C HIS A 33 8.73 -13.91 -15.78
N GLU A 34 7.97 -14.67 -16.57
CA GLU A 34 7.08 -14.12 -17.58
C GLU A 34 5.75 -13.75 -16.92
N VAL A 35 5.52 -12.44 -16.74
CA VAL A 35 4.36 -11.92 -15.98
C VAL A 35 3.35 -11.30 -16.93
N ARG A 36 2.09 -11.71 -16.79
CA ARG A 36 0.94 -11.09 -17.45
C ARG A 36 0.05 -10.43 -16.42
N LEU A 37 0.04 -9.10 -16.40
CA LEU A 37 -0.82 -8.30 -15.56
C LEU A 37 -2.12 -7.99 -16.31
N VAL A 38 -3.23 -8.54 -15.84
CA VAL A 38 -4.57 -8.38 -16.44
C VAL A 38 -5.33 -7.32 -15.66
N VAL A 39 -5.68 -6.21 -16.31
CA VAL A 39 -6.29 -5.03 -15.70
C VAL A 39 -7.41 -4.45 -16.58
N ARG A 40 -8.15 -3.47 -16.08
CA ARG A 40 -9.09 -2.68 -16.88
C ARG A 40 -8.39 -1.49 -17.53
N PRO A 41 -8.89 -0.96 -18.64
CA PRO A 41 -8.35 0.25 -19.27
C PRO A 41 -8.34 1.44 -18.33
N ASP A 42 -7.45 2.39 -18.60
CA ASP A 42 -7.46 3.70 -17.95
C ASP A 42 -8.77 4.47 -18.25
N SER A 43 -9.13 5.35 -17.35
CA SER A 43 -10.26 6.28 -17.53
C SER A 43 -9.84 7.64 -18.07
N ALA A 44 -8.55 7.93 -18.14
CA ALA A 44 -8.03 9.16 -18.73
C ALA A 44 -8.11 9.12 -20.28
N VAL A 45 -8.27 10.30 -20.88
CA VAL A 45 -8.29 10.48 -22.35
C VAL A 45 -7.32 11.60 -22.70
N PRO A 46 -6.23 11.28 -23.41
CA PRO A 46 -5.78 9.94 -23.84
C PRO A 46 -5.38 9.06 -22.65
N ALA A 47 -5.44 7.74 -22.85
CA ALA A 47 -5.02 6.77 -21.83
C ALA A 47 -3.52 6.96 -21.50
N ARG A 48 -3.18 6.94 -20.22
CA ARG A 48 -1.81 7.11 -19.75
C ARG A 48 -1.01 5.82 -19.99
N ASP A 49 0.25 5.96 -20.34
CA ASP A 49 1.16 4.82 -20.40
C ASP A 49 1.53 4.39 -18.96
N PRO A 50 1.26 3.14 -18.55
CA PRO A 50 1.55 2.69 -17.19
C PRO A 50 3.02 2.78 -16.80
N TRP A 51 3.93 2.54 -17.75
CA TRP A 51 5.37 2.59 -17.50
C TRP A 51 5.84 3.99 -17.17
N ALA A 52 5.43 4.96 -17.99
CA ALA A 52 5.73 6.38 -17.75
C ALA A 52 5.08 6.86 -16.45
N TYR A 53 3.80 6.53 -16.23
CA TYR A 53 3.05 6.94 -15.05
C TYR A 53 3.68 6.47 -13.73
N TYR A 54 4.12 5.19 -13.67
CA TYR A 54 4.79 4.68 -12.48
C TYR A 54 6.30 4.93 -12.49
N GLY A 55 6.86 5.51 -13.56
CA GLY A 55 8.30 5.78 -13.68
C GLY A 55 9.15 4.51 -13.64
N LEU A 56 8.73 3.48 -14.37
CA LEU A 56 9.40 2.20 -14.44
C LEU A 56 9.91 1.92 -15.85
N PRO A 57 11.12 1.39 -16.02
CA PRO A 57 11.59 0.94 -17.33
C PRO A 57 10.75 -0.23 -17.83
N ARG A 58 10.52 -0.28 -19.15
CA ARG A 58 9.83 -1.43 -19.75
C ARG A 58 10.70 -2.68 -19.63
N VAL A 59 10.06 -3.79 -19.23
CA VAL A 59 10.68 -5.11 -19.16
C VAL A 59 9.93 -6.05 -20.11
N ALA A 60 10.64 -6.69 -21.04
CA ALA A 60 10.03 -7.56 -22.05
C ALA A 60 9.21 -8.71 -21.44
N ALA A 61 9.61 -9.17 -20.26
CA ALA A 61 8.93 -10.25 -19.53
C ALA A 61 7.62 -9.81 -18.82
N LEU A 62 7.26 -8.51 -18.81
CA LEU A 62 5.99 -8.01 -18.25
C LEU A 62 5.06 -7.51 -19.35
N THR A 63 3.93 -8.19 -19.51
CA THR A 63 2.84 -7.77 -20.40
C THR A 63 1.69 -7.19 -19.57
N VAL A 64 1.28 -5.94 -19.84
CA VAL A 64 0.07 -5.35 -19.29
C VAL A 64 -1.08 -5.54 -20.27
N GLU A 65 -2.05 -6.37 -19.91
CA GLU A 65 -3.21 -6.69 -20.72
C GLU A 65 -4.44 -5.93 -20.23
N HIS A 66 -5.01 -5.08 -21.10
CA HIS A 66 -6.20 -4.30 -20.80
C HIS A 66 -7.47 -5.03 -21.28
N VAL A 67 -8.33 -5.41 -20.35
CA VAL A 67 -9.60 -6.08 -20.64
C VAL A 67 -10.66 -5.05 -20.99
N ARG A 68 -11.15 -5.06 -22.23
CA ARG A 68 -12.30 -4.22 -22.63
C ARG A 68 -13.54 -4.64 -21.83
N VAL A 69 -14.17 -3.70 -21.17
CA VAL A 69 -15.33 -3.95 -20.31
C VAL A 69 -16.42 -2.92 -20.56
N PRO A 70 -17.72 -3.28 -20.39
CA PRO A 70 -18.84 -2.36 -20.48
C PRO A 70 -18.77 -1.23 -19.44
N ALA A 71 -19.46 -0.13 -19.69
CA ALA A 71 -19.54 1.02 -18.77
C ALA A 71 -20.33 0.69 -17.48
N SER A 72 -21.40 -0.10 -17.59
CA SER A 72 -22.23 -0.49 -16.43
C SER A 72 -21.40 -1.24 -15.37
N PRO A 73 -21.45 -0.85 -14.09
CA PRO A 73 -20.63 -1.46 -13.03
C PRO A 73 -20.82 -2.97 -12.89
N ALA A 74 -22.06 -3.47 -12.97
CA ALA A 74 -22.35 -4.90 -12.85
C ALA A 74 -21.85 -5.69 -14.07
N ALA A 75 -22.14 -5.20 -15.29
CA ALA A 75 -21.69 -5.83 -16.53
C ALA A 75 -20.17 -5.78 -16.66
N ARG A 76 -19.55 -4.67 -16.26
CA ARG A 76 -18.11 -4.50 -16.19
C ARG A 76 -17.45 -5.58 -15.32
N ARG A 77 -17.96 -5.79 -14.10
CA ARG A 77 -17.44 -6.80 -13.19
C ARG A 77 -17.60 -8.20 -13.76
N ALA A 78 -18.79 -8.52 -14.33
CA ALA A 78 -19.05 -9.81 -14.94
C ALA A 78 -18.13 -10.08 -16.13
N ALA A 79 -17.93 -9.10 -17.02
CA ALA A 79 -17.04 -9.22 -18.18
C ALA A 79 -15.58 -9.43 -17.76
N TYR A 80 -15.10 -8.68 -16.75
CA TYR A 80 -13.75 -8.85 -16.23
C TYR A 80 -13.56 -10.25 -15.64
N VAL A 81 -14.49 -10.72 -14.81
CA VAL A 81 -14.44 -12.07 -14.21
C VAL A 81 -14.47 -13.16 -15.29
N ALA A 82 -15.34 -13.03 -16.30
CA ALA A 82 -15.39 -13.98 -17.43
C ALA A 82 -14.05 -14.03 -18.18
N HIS A 83 -13.41 -12.88 -18.38
CA HIS A 83 -12.08 -12.82 -19.00
C HIS A 83 -11.01 -13.50 -18.12
N CYS A 84 -11.03 -13.30 -16.79
CA CYS A 84 -10.12 -13.98 -15.87
C CYS A 84 -10.28 -15.50 -15.94
N LEU A 85 -11.52 -16.00 -15.96
CA LEU A 85 -11.80 -17.43 -16.13
C LEU A 85 -11.29 -17.95 -17.47
N TRP A 86 -11.61 -17.27 -18.58
CA TRP A 86 -11.12 -17.64 -19.90
C TRP A 86 -9.59 -17.68 -19.96
N ARG A 87 -8.90 -16.67 -19.41
CA ARG A 87 -7.43 -16.63 -19.35
C ARG A 87 -6.82 -17.75 -18.53
N SER A 88 -7.54 -18.28 -17.56
CA SER A 88 -7.06 -19.39 -16.72
C SER A 88 -6.97 -20.72 -17.49
N PHE A 89 -7.67 -20.86 -18.64
CA PHE A 89 -7.71 -22.07 -19.45
C PHE A 89 -7.05 -21.95 -20.84
N GLY A 90 -6.62 -20.75 -21.25
CA GLY A 90 -6.15 -20.47 -22.61
C GLY A 90 -4.82 -21.13 -22.97
N ARG A 91 -4.40 -20.99 -24.24
CA ARG A 91 -3.12 -21.50 -24.76
C ARG A 91 -1.89 -21.00 -23.98
N TRP A 92 -1.99 -19.80 -23.43
CA TRP A 92 -0.99 -19.26 -22.51
C TRP A 92 -1.35 -19.68 -21.09
N ARG A 93 -1.22 -20.99 -20.82
CA ARG A 93 -1.45 -21.51 -19.48
C ARG A 93 -0.33 -21.04 -18.55
N ALA A 94 -0.71 -20.26 -17.54
CA ALA A 94 0.23 -19.86 -16.50
C ALA A 94 0.65 -21.04 -15.63
N ASP A 95 1.84 -20.94 -15.04
CA ASP A 95 2.29 -21.88 -14.01
C ASP A 95 1.66 -21.53 -12.65
N ALA A 96 1.27 -20.26 -12.45
CA ALA A 96 0.55 -19.78 -11.28
C ALA A 96 -0.40 -18.61 -11.62
N LEU A 97 -1.54 -18.57 -10.96
CA LEU A 97 -2.45 -17.42 -10.94
C LEU A 97 -2.27 -16.65 -9.64
N PHE A 98 -2.12 -15.35 -9.73
CA PHE A 98 -1.94 -14.50 -8.56
C PHE A 98 -3.01 -13.41 -8.53
N THR A 99 -3.61 -13.15 -7.38
CA THR A 99 -4.58 -12.08 -7.20
C THR A 99 -4.73 -11.66 -5.74
N ARG A 100 -5.07 -10.39 -5.53
CA ARG A 100 -5.53 -9.86 -4.24
C ARG A 100 -7.04 -9.63 -4.20
N ASP A 101 -7.76 -9.99 -5.26
CA ASP A 101 -9.22 -9.90 -5.31
C ASP A 101 -9.85 -11.17 -4.76
N LEU A 102 -10.48 -11.06 -3.59
CA LEU A 102 -11.12 -12.17 -2.89
C LEU A 102 -12.25 -12.82 -3.72
N THR A 103 -12.92 -12.03 -4.58
CA THR A 103 -14.00 -12.58 -5.43
C THR A 103 -13.42 -13.43 -6.56
N ILE A 104 -12.38 -12.94 -7.22
CA ILE A 104 -11.69 -13.66 -8.28
C ILE A 104 -11.08 -14.95 -7.73
N ALA A 105 -10.34 -14.85 -6.63
CA ALA A 105 -9.77 -16.02 -5.97
C ALA A 105 -10.85 -17.04 -5.61
N GLY A 106 -11.95 -16.60 -4.97
CA GLY A 106 -13.05 -17.48 -4.59
C GLY A 106 -13.77 -18.14 -5.74
N LEU A 107 -13.86 -17.51 -6.91
CA LEU A 107 -14.42 -18.10 -8.14
C LEU A 107 -13.46 -19.13 -8.77
N LEU A 108 -12.21 -18.77 -8.95
CA LEU A 108 -11.19 -19.67 -9.45
C LEU A 108 -11.08 -20.95 -8.60
N LEU A 109 -11.14 -20.81 -7.28
CA LEU A 109 -10.99 -21.92 -6.33
C LEU A 109 -12.22 -22.84 -6.25
N ARG A 110 -13.35 -22.48 -6.88
CA ARG A 110 -14.49 -23.39 -7.09
C ARG A 110 -14.30 -24.34 -8.28
N LEU A 111 -13.39 -23.99 -9.19
CA LEU A 111 -13.03 -24.87 -10.29
C LEU A 111 -12.18 -26.04 -9.77
N PRO A 112 -12.28 -27.25 -10.38
CA PRO A 112 -11.41 -28.36 -10.03
C PRO A 112 -9.93 -28.00 -10.14
N SER A 113 -9.10 -28.50 -9.20
CA SER A 113 -7.66 -28.20 -9.17
C SER A 113 -6.92 -28.64 -10.42
N GLY A 114 -7.31 -29.78 -11.02
CA GLY A 114 -6.71 -30.25 -12.27
C GLY A 114 -7.07 -29.41 -13.51
N ALA A 115 -8.16 -28.64 -13.44
CA ALA A 115 -8.64 -27.84 -14.57
C ALA A 115 -8.01 -26.43 -14.62
N ARG A 116 -7.30 -25.99 -13.59
CA ARG A 116 -6.72 -24.64 -13.49
C ARG A 116 -5.30 -24.67 -12.92
N PRO A 117 -4.48 -23.64 -13.19
CA PRO A 117 -3.22 -23.44 -12.48
C PRO A 117 -3.44 -23.20 -10.97
N PRO A 118 -2.43 -23.44 -10.13
CA PRO A 118 -2.46 -23.08 -8.73
C PRO A 118 -2.73 -21.58 -8.52
N VAL A 119 -3.53 -21.25 -7.50
CA VAL A 119 -3.91 -19.87 -7.17
C VAL A 119 -3.16 -19.43 -5.93
N LEU A 120 -2.43 -18.32 -6.04
CA LEU A 120 -1.88 -17.54 -4.94
C LEU A 120 -2.83 -16.38 -4.63
N TYR A 121 -3.13 -16.19 -3.37
CA TYR A 121 -3.98 -15.09 -2.91
C TYR A 121 -3.23 -14.20 -1.92
N GLU A 122 -3.28 -12.90 -2.13
CA GLU A 122 -2.71 -11.90 -1.23
C GLU A 122 -3.81 -11.16 -0.48
N SER A 123 -3.82 -11.29 0.83
CA SER A 123 -4.77 -10.66 1.74
C SER A 123 -4.24 -9.34 2.30
N HIS A 124 -5.05 -8.30 2.23
CA HIS A 124 -4.80 -6.98 2.81
C HIS A 124 -5.74 -6.69 3.99
N GLY A 125 -6.33 -7.72 4.58
CA GLY A 125 -7.22 -7.63 5.73
C GLY A 125 -8.31 -8.68 5.67
N PHE A 126 -8.86 -9.05 6.81
CA PHE A 126 -10.03 -9.90 6.88
C PHE A 126 -11.26 -9.13 6.36
N ALA A 127 -11.75 -9.49 5.17
CA ALA A 127 -12.74 -8.71 4.43
C ALA A 127 -14.02 -8.36 5.22
N PRO A 128 -14.59 -9.25 6.07
CA PRO A 128 -15.71 -8.88 6.94
C PRO A 128 -15.37 -7.79 7.95
N ALA A 129 -14.18 -7.83 8.54
CA ALA A 129 -13.74 -6.84 9.53
C ALA A 129 -13.46 -5.49 8.85
N VAL A 130 -12.72 -5.48 7.74
CA VAL A 130 -12.49 -4.27 6.94
C VAL A 130 -13.82 -3.63 6.55
N GLY A 131 -14.79 -4.43 6.10
CA GLY A 131 -16.09 -3.93 5.71
C GLY A 131 -16.93 -3.41 6.88
N ALA A 132 -16.78 -3.96 8.07
CA ALA A 132 -17.43 -3.43 9.30
C ALA A 132 -16.83 -2.08 9.71
N ASP A 133 -15.52 -1.91 9.53
CA ASP A 133 -14.79 -0.69 9.90
C ASP A 133 -14.89 0.43 8.83
N LEU A 134 -15.44 0.15 7.62
CA LEU A 134 -15.56 1.14 6.53
C LEU A 134 -16.20 2.46 6.94
N PRO A 135 -17.31 2.50 7.73
CA PRO A 135 -17.92 3.78 8.14
C PRO A 135 -17.01 4.66 8.98
N THR A 136 -16.11 4.07 9.77
CA THR A 136 -15.13 4.81 10.58
C THR A 136 -13.89 5.21 9.77
N MET A 137 -13.65 4.52 8.67
CA MET A 137 -12.47 4.75 7.84
C MET A 137 -12.69 5.79 6.74
N LEU A 138 -13.91 5.86 6.20
CA LEU A 138 -14.26 6.69 5.06
C LEU A 138 -15.53 7.50 5.37
N SER A 139 -15.48 8.79 5.15
CA SER A 139 -16.53 9.75 5.53
C SER A 139 -17.93 9.43 4.96
N ASN A 140 -18.03 8.66 3.86
CA ASN A 140 -19.30 8.38 3.17
C ASN A 140 -19.54 6.87 2.95
N ALA A 141 -18.92 6.00 3.75
CA ALA A 141 -19.09 4.55 3.56
C ALA A 141 -20.21 3.98 4.42
N ALA A 142 -21.07 3.17 3.82
CA ALA A 142 -22.06 2.38 4.55
C ALA A 142 -21.42 1.11 5.12
N GLY A 143 -21.86 0.70 6.30
CA GLY A 143 -21.45 -0.56 6.92
C GLY A 143 -21.94 -1.79 6.14
N LEU A 144 -21.38 -2.95 6.45
CA LEU A 144 -21.79 -4.22 5.86
C LEU A 144 -23.11 -4.72 6.46
N SER A 145 -24.03 -5.17 5.60
CA SER A 145 -25.15 -5.98 6.08
C SER A 145 -24.68 -7.34 6.62
N PRO A 146 -25.37 -7.92 7.63
CA PRO A 146 -25.00 -9.22 8.20
C PRO A 146 -24.93 -10.34 7.16
N ALA A 147 -25.80 -10.32 6.15
CA ALA A 147 -25.79 -11.29 5.06
C ALA A 147 -24.55 -11.15 4.17
N LYS A 148 -24.12 -9.93 3.88
CA LYS A 148 -22.89 -9.65 3.12
C LYS A 148 -21.65 -10.04 3.92
N ALA A 149 -21.62 -9.75 5.23
CA ALA A 149 -20.53 -10.15 6.13
C ALA A 149 -20.36 -11.68 6.17
N ARG A 150 -21.45 -12.44 6.33
CA ARG A 150 -21.42 -13.92 6.27
C ARG A 150 -20.90 -14.46 4.94
N ARG A 151 -21.34 -13.87 3.81
CA ARG A 151 -20.84 -14.26 2.48
C ARG A 151 -19.35 -13.99 2.30
N LEU A 152 -18.86 -12.87 2.81
CA LEU A 152 -17.43 -12.55 2.78
C LEU A 152 -16.64 -13.52 3.66
N ALA A 153 -17.10 -13.82 4.88
CA ALA A 153 -16.45 -14.77 5.77
C ALA A 153 -16.37 -16.18 5.17
N ALA A 154 -17.46 -16.65 4.54
CA ALA A 154 -17.46 -17.95 3.86
C ALA A 154 -16.49 -17.98 2.67
N ARG A 155 -16.35 -16.86 1.94
CA ARG A 155 -15.38 -16.74 0.84
C ARG A 155 -13.94 -16.70 1.34
N GLU A 156 -13.68 -15.95 2.42
CA GLU A 156 -12.36 -15.95 3.07
C GLU A 156 -11.95 -17.36 3.51
N ARG A 157 -12.85 -18.09 4.18
CA ARG A 157 -12.61 -19.48 4.57
C ARG A 157 -12.31 -20.37 3.35
N LEU A 158 -13.08 -20.24 2.27
CA LEU A 158 -12.82 -20.98 1.03
C LEU A 158 -11.43 -20.71 0.47
N VAL A 159 -11.05 -19.42 0.39
CA VAL A 159 -9.76 -19.01 -0.14
C VAL A 159 -8.64 -19.44 0.80
N TRP A 160 -8.80 -19.28 2.12
CA TRP A 160 -7.86 -19.75 3.12
C TRP A 160 -7.56 -21.25 2.97
N THR A 161 -8.60 -22.07 2.83
CA THR A 161 -8.45 -23.53 2.78
C THR A 161 -7.96 -24.07 1.43
N ARG A 162 -8.31 -23.41 0.31
CA ARG A 162 -8.09 -23.96 -1.04
C ARG A 162 -7.01 -23.26 -1.86
N ALA A 163 -6.56 -22.06 -1.49
CA ALA A 163 -5.47 -21.40 -2.21
C ALA A 163 -4.18 -22.22 -2.09
N ALA A 164 -3.45 -22.35 -3.17
CA ALA A 164 -2.19 -23.08 -3.22
C ALA A 164 -1.10 -22.39 -2.39
N GLY A 165 -1.09 -21.06 -2.36
CA GLY A 165 -0.29 -20.20 -1.50
C GLY A 165 -1.12 -19.03 -1.00
N TYR A 166 -0.88 -18.58 0.22
CA TYR A 166 -1.55 -17.45 0.85
C TYR A 166 -0.53 -16.44 1.36
N ILE A 167 -0.77 -15.20 1.08
CA ILE A 167 0.13 -14.11 1.45
C ILE A 167 -0.64 -13.14 2.33
N THR A 168 -0.02 -12.69 3.41
CA THR A 168 -0.49 -11.56 4.22
C THR A 168 0.56 -10.45 4.20
N ILE A 169 0.12 -9.22 4.38
CA ILE A 169 1.03 -8.06 4.38
C ILE A 169 1.59 -7.73 5.77
N THR A 170 1.07 -8.39 6.83
CA THR A 170 1.53 -8.23 8.21
C THR A 170 1.46 -9.57 8.95
N THR A 171 2.30 -9.73 9.96
CA THR A 171 2.26 -10.88 10.88
C THR A 171 0.97 -10.89 11.71
N ALA A 172 0.48 -9.71 12.10
CA ALA A 172 -0.77 -9.59 12.84
C ALA A 172 -1.97 -10.16 12.06
N LEU A 173 -2.07 -9.85 10.75
CA LEU A 173 -3.10 -10.41 9.88
C LEU A 173 -2.96 -11.93 9.73
N ALA A 174 -1.73 -12.43 9.57
CA ALA A 174 -1.47 -13.87 9.49
C ALA A 174 -2.00 -14.60 10.73
N ARG A 175 -1.61 -14.14 11.92
CA ARG A 175 -2.05 -14.69 13.20
C ARG A 175 -3.58 -14.65 13.39
N GLU A 176 -4.21 -13.55 12.99
CA GLU A 176 -5.67 -13.44 13.08
C GLU A 176 -6.37 -14.48 12.18
N LEU A 177 -5.90 -14.65 10.94
CA LEU A 177 -6.48 -15.62 10.01
C LEU A 177 -6.22 -17.07 10.47
N GLU A 178 -5.04 -17.38 11.00
CA GLU A 178 -4.75 -18.69 11.62
C GLU A 178 -5.63 -18.96 12.84
N SER A 179 -5.84 -17.98 13.69
CA SER A 179 -6.76 -18.09 14.82
C SER A 179 -8.21 -18.37 14.41
N ARG A 180 -8.64 -17.80 13.27
CA ARG A 180 -10.01 -17.94 12.75
C ARG A 180 -10.26 -19.24 12.00
N PHE A 181 -9.27 -19.70 11.26
CA PHE A 181 -9.43 -20.75 10.25
C PHE A 181 -8.52 -21.96 10.47
N GLY A 182 -7.66 -21.90 11.47
CA GLY A 182 -6.63 -22.91 11.76
C GLY A 182 -5.33 -22.66 10.97
N PRO A 183 -4.24 -23.34 11.37
CA PRO A 183 -2.95 -23.23 10.69
C PRO A 183 -3.04 -23.74 9.25
N ARG A 184 -2.18 -23.21 8.39
CA ARG A 184 -2.09 -23.64 7.00
C ARG A 184 -0.64 -23.76 6.53
N PRO A 185 -0.34 -24.73 5.65
CA PRO A 185 0.94 -24.75 4.94
C PRO A 185 0.97 -23.63 3.90
N ARG A 186 2.17 -23.17 3.54
CA ARG A 186 2.39 -22.15 2.50
C ARG A 186 1.66 -20.83 2.77
N LEU A 187 1.80 -20.33 3.99
CA LEU A 187 1.51 -18.99 4.40
C LEU A 187 2.82 -18.19 4.41
N ALA A 188 2.82 -17.04 3.76
CA ALA A 188 3.95 -16.11 3.76
C ALA A 188 3.51 -14.72 4.21
N VAL A 189 4.31 -14.07 5.05
CA VAL A 189 4.15 -12.66 5.37
C VAL A 189 5.05 -11.86 4.44
N VAL A 190 4.45 -11.12 3.51
CA VAL A 190 5.16 -10.36 2.48
C VAL A 190 4.66 -8.92 2.47
N PRO A 191 5.26 -8.04 3.28
CA PRO A 191 4.91 -6.62 3.33
C PRO A 191 5.13 -5.91 2.00
N ASP A 192 4.59 -4.71 1.87
CA ASP A 192 4.91 -3.82 0.77
C ASP A 192 6.40 -3.42 0.80
N GLY A 193 6.85 -2.67 -0.17
CA GLY A 193 8.24 -2.26 -0.27
C GLY A 193 8.40 -0.86 -0.84
N ALA A 194 9.64 -0.42 -0.98
CA ALA A 194 10.05 0.77 -1.70
C ALA A 194 11.05 0.41 -2.80
N ARG A 195 11.31 1.36 -3.68
CA ARG A 195 12.49 1.32 -4.56
C ARG A 195 13.74 1.46 -3.70
N ALA A 196 14.81 0.79 -4.11
CA ALA A 196 16.09 0.92 -3.43
C ALA A 196 16.51 2.39 -3.32
N PRO A 197 17.04 2.84 -2.17
CA PRO A 197 17.52 4.21 -2.04
C PRO A 197 18.62 4.49 -3.06
N GLU A 198 18.56 5.63 -3.74
CA GLU A 198 19.61 6.09 -4.65
C GLU A 198 20.91 6.33 -3.87
N ALA A 199 22.08 5.99 -4.47
CA ALA A 199 23.38 6.08 -3.79
C ALA A 199 23.67 7.52 -3.27
N ASP A 200 23.30 8.53 -4.05
CA ASP A 200 23.61 9.95 -3.79
C ASP A 200 22.48 10.74 -3.10
N GLY A 201 21.44 10.09 -2.64
CA GLY A 201 20.23 10.72 -2.08
C GLY A 201 20.39 11.36 -0.69
N VAL A 202 21.62 11.48 -0.15
CA VAL A 202 21.91 12.20 1.10
C VAL A 202 22.23 13.66 0.74
N GLY A 203 21.23 14.54 0.81
CA GLY A 203 21.54 15.95 0.83
C GLY A 203 20.91 16.88 -0.20
N LEU A 204 19.77 16.55 -0.80
CA LEU A 204 18.97 17.61 -1.38
C LEU A 204 18.47 18.52 -0.25
N ARG A 205 19.30 19.52 0.06
CA ARG A 205 18.92 20.63 0.90
C ARG A 205 17.66 21.23 0.30
N ARG A 206 16.68 21.47 1.14
CA ARG A 206 15.56 22.32 0.86
C ARG A 206 16.05 23.60 0.16
N GLU A 207 15.37 24.04 -0.89
CA GLU A 207 15.63 25.36 -1.48
C GLU A 207 15.54 26.41 -0.37
N ALA A 208 16.57 27.24 -0.26
CA ALA A 208 16.62 28.32 0.73
C ALA A 208 15.45 29.28 0.48
N GLY A 209 14.50 29.40 1.39
CA GLY A 209 13.38 30.34 1.24
C GLY A 209 12.14 30.06 2.09
N THR A 210 12.01 28.89 2.72
CA THR A 210 10.87 28.65 3.61
C THR A 210 11.19 29.04 5.05
N ALA A 211 10.34 29.85 5.66
CA ALA A 211 10.48 30.30 7.05
C ALA A 211 10.09 29.16 8.01
N GLY A 212 11.08 28.40 8.53
CA GLY A 212 10.89 27.36 9.53
C GLY A 212 10.93 25.91 9.03
N PRO A 213 10.95 24.92 9.92
CA PRO A 213 11.02 23.50 9.57
C PRO A 213 9.73 22.99 8.92
N VAL A 214 9.85 21.97 8.06
CA VAL A 214 8.74 21.38 7.30
C VAL A 214 8.51 19.93 7.71
N VAL A 215 7.27 19.62 8.09
CA VAL A 215 6.76 18.25 8.31
C VAL A 215 6.12 17.75 7.02
N GLY A 216 6.55 16.60 6.51
CA GLY A 216 6.00 15.99 5.29
C GLY A 216 5.04 14.85 5.59
N TYR A 217 3.91 14.84 4.87
CA TYR A 217 2.95 13.75 4.84
C TYR A 217 2.63 13.38 3.40
N ALA A 218 2.59 12.08 3.06
CA ALA A 218 2.12 11.60 1.76
C ALA A 218 0.97 10.60 1.89
N GLY A 219 -0.03 10.70 1.03
CA GLY A 219 -1.12 9.74 0.89
C GLY A 219 -2.52 10.33 0.90
N HIS A 220 -3.52 9.45 0.94
CA HIS A 220 -4.92 9.85 1.06
C HIS A 220 -5.20 10.52 2.40
N LEU A 221 -6.20 11.41 2.41
CA LEU A 221 -6.57 12.23 3.58
C LEU A 221 -7.70 11.61 4.42
N TYR A 222 -7.86 10.29 4.34
CA TYR A 222 -8.87 9.57 5.13
C TYR A 222 -8.64 9.74 6.64
N PRO A 223 -9.70 9.83 7.45
CA PRO A 223 -9.61 10.08 8.90
C PRO A 223 -8.66 9.09 9.61
N TRP A 224 -8.73 7.80 9.31
CA TRP A 224 -7.89 6.78 9.93
C TRP A 224 -6.38 6.90 9.62
N LYS A 225 -6.01 7.68 8.60
CA LYS A 225 -4.61 8.00 8.27
C LYS A 225 -4.06 9.18 9.06
N GLY A 226 -4.91 9.87 9.81
CA GLY A 226 -4.56 10.86 10.81
C GLY A 226 -4.09 12.23 10.30
N PRO A 227 -4.49 12.72 9.11
CA PRO A 227 -4.14 14.09 8.72
C PRO A 227 -4.69 15.12 9.69
N ASP A 228 -5.83 14.85 10.33
CA ASP A 228 -6.41 15.68 11.39
C ASP A 228 -5.49 15.77 12.62
N VAL A 229 -4.88 14.64 13.02
CA VAL A 229 -3.92 14.57 14.14
C VAL A 229 -2.67 15.39 13.82
N LEU A 230 -2.20 15.34 12.57
CA LEU A 230 -1.07 16.15 12.12
C LEU A 230 -1.41 17.65 12.23
N LEU A 231 -2.58 18.08 11.73
CA LEU A 231 -2.97 19.50 11.80
C LEU A 231 -3.14 19.98 13.24
N ALA A 232 -3.73 19.18 14.11
CA ALA A 232 -3.85 19.50 15.53
C ALA A 232 -2.46 19.55 16.25
N ALA A 233 -1.50 18.75 15.79
CA ALA A 233 -0.12 18.85 16.29
C ALA A 233 0.58 20.13 15.81
N LEU A 234 0.33 20.60 14.57
CA LEU A 234 0.87 21.86 14.05
C LEU A 234 0.36 23.10 14.79
N GLU A 235 -0.85 23.05 15.34
CA GLU A 235 -1.36 24.13 16.19
C GLU A 235 -0.47 24.36 17.42
N ARG A 236 0.18 23.28 17.93
CA ARG A 236 1.09 23.29 19.08
C ARG A 236 2.54 23.60 18.70
N LEU A 237 2.85 23.72 17.44
CA LEU A 237 4.19 23.96 16.91
C LEU A 237 4.22 25.24 16.06
N PRO A 238 4.21 26.42 16.71
CA PRO A 238 4.30 27.68 15.98
C PRO A 238 5.62 27.74 15.18
N GLY A 239 5.53 28.21 13.92
CA GLY A 239 6.68 28.29 13.03
C GLY A 239 7.00 27.00 12.24
N VAL A 240 6.39 25.86 12.56
CA VAL A 240 6.49 24.63 11.77
C VAL A 240 5.48 24.65 10.62
N GLN A 241 5.93 24.28 9.43
CA GLN A 241 5.12 24.16 8.23
C GLN A 241 4.79 22.69 7.92
N ALA A 242 3.76 22.45 7.13
CA ALA A 242 3.46 21.12 6.60
C ALA A 242 3.43 21.10 5.09
N LEU A 243 3.98 20.03 4.50
CA LEU A 243 3.82 19.66 3.09
C LEU A 243 2.95 18.39 3.02
N ILE A 244 1.75 18.52 2.48
CA ILE A 244 0.82 17.42 2.27
C ILE A 244 0.82 17.02 0.80
N VAL A 245 1.32 15.83 0.50
CA VAL A 245 1.37 15.24 -0.84
C VAL A 245 0.26 14.20 -0.97
N GLY A 246 -0.76 14.47 -1.76
CA GLY A 246 -1.93 13.62 -1.95
C GLY A 246 -3.24 14.36 -1.77
N GLY A 247 -4.32 13.60 -1.65
CA GLY A 247 -5.68 14.13 -1.70
C GLY A 247 -6.17 14.23 -3.15
N LEU A 248 -7.19 13.45 -3.48
CA LEU A 248 -7.79 13.47 -4.82
C LEU A 248 -8.79 14.62 -4.91
N ALA A 249 -8.72 15.37 -6.02
CA ALA A 249 -9.70 16.41 -6.32
C ALA A 249 -11.11 15.81 -6.34
N GLY A 250 -12.05 16.48 -5.67
CA GLY A 250 -13.43 16.02 -5.52
C GLY A 250 -13.66 14.97 -4.41
N GLU A 251 -12.63 14.54 -3.68
CA GLU A 251 -12.84 13.76 -2.44
C GLU A 251 -13.22 14.70 -1.28
N PRO A 252 -14.30 14.43 -0.52
CA PRO A 252 -14.74 15.27 0.60
C PRO A 252 -13.67 15.48 1.67
N ASP A 253 -12.79 14.49 1.86
CA ASP A 253 -11.71 14.58 2.82
C ASP A 253 -10.66 15.65 2.47
N LEU A 254 -10.45 15.96 1.18
CA LEU A 254 -9.54 17.03 0.78
C LEU A 254 -10.07 18.40 1.23
N ASP A 255 -11.35 18.67 0.98
CA ASP A 255 -11.97 19.95 1.36
C ASP A 255 -12.04 20.09 2.88
N ARG A 256 -12.37 19.01 3.58
CA ARG A 256 -12.39 18.94 5.04
C ARG A 256 -11.03 19.27 5.65
N ILE A 257 -9.96 18.66 5.14
CA ILE A 257 -8.60 18.87 5.65
C ILE A 257 -8.07 20.25 5.30
N ARG A 258 -8.40 20.81 4.13
CA ARG A 258 -8.08 22.21 3.79
C ARG A 258 -8.74 23.20 4.74
N ALA A 259 -10.05 23.06 4.96
CA ALA A 259 -10.77 23.93 5.90
C ALA A 259 -10.22 23.81 7.33
N LEU A 260 -9.80 22.63 7.76
CA LEU A 260 -9.14 22.46 9.05
C LEU A 260 -7.78 23.17 9.09
N ALA A 261 -6.97 23.02 8.05
CA ALA A 261 -5.65 23.65 7.95
C ALA A 261 -5.74 25.19 8.01
N ASP A 262 -6.68 25.78 7.28
CA ASP A 262 -6.91 27.24 7.28
C ASP A 262 -7.30 27.77 8.66
N ARG A 263 -7.98 26.95 9.48
CA ARG A 263 -8.38 27.32 10.83
C ARG A 263 -7.26 27.18 11.87
N VAL A 264 -6.49 26.06 11.84
CA VAL A 264 -5.54 25.74 12.92
C VAL A 264 -4.09 26.10 12.60
N ALA A 265 -3.76 26.24 11.33
CA ALA A 265 -2.41 26.52 10.85
C ALA A 265 -2.43 27.44 9.61
N PRO A 266 -3.07 28.62 9.66
CA PRO A 266 -3.26 29.48 8.52
C PRO A 266 -1.94 29.83 7.84
N GLY A 267 -1.87 29.64 6.51
CA GLY A 267 -0.68 29.91 5.69
C GLY A 267 0.52 28.98 5.91
N ARG A 268 0.41 27.97 6.79
CA ARG A 268 1.52 27.07 7.11
C ARG A 268 1.41 25.67 6.47
N VAL A 269 0.34 25.40 5.73
CA VAL A 269 0.11 24.08 5.11
C VAL A 269 0.12 24.20 3.59
N THR A 270 1.04 23.54 2.94
CA THR A 270 1.10 23.43 1.47
C THR A 270 0.52 22.10 1.02
N PHE A 271 -0.48 22.15 0.13
CA PHE A 271 -1.08 20.97 -0.50
C PHE A 271 -0.52 20.80 -1.91
N ALA A 272 0.33 19.80 -2.12
CA ALA A 272 0.84 19.46 -3.46
C ALA A 272 -0.19 18.72 -4.34
N GLY A 273 -1.31 18.28 -3.74
CA GLY A 273 -2.31 17.49 -4.42
C GLY A 273 -1.82 16.09 -4.80
N GLN A 274 -2.60 15.42 -5.63
CA GLN A 274 -2.23 14.11 -6.17
C GLN A 274 -1.14 14.29 -7.23
N VAL A 275 -0.02 13.62 -7.04
CA VAL A 275 1.12 13.61 -7.97
C VAL A 275 1.42 12.18 -8.42
N GLU A 276 2.08 12.05 -9.57
CA GLU A 276 2.56 10.75 -10.04
C GLU A 276 3.65 10.18 -9.12
N PRO A 277 3.72 8.85 -8.97
CA PRO A 277 4.62 8.20 -8.02
C PRO A 277 6.09 8.67 -8.09
N PRO A 278 6.71 8.90 -9.26
CA PRO A 278 8.10 9.39 -9.33
C PRO A 278 8.33 10.75 -8.65
N ARG A 279 7.31 11.63 -8.63
CA ARG A 279 7.41 12.95 -8.01
C ARG A 279 7.29 12.92 -6.50
N VAL A 280 6.66 11.87 -5.93
CA VAL A 280 6.48 11.74 -4.46
C VAL A 280 7.82 11.77 -3.75
N ALA A 281 8.80 10.99 -4.21
CA ALA A 281 10.13 10.93 -3.59
C ALA A 281 10.84 12.28 -3.55
N ALA A 282 10.74 13.08 -4.62
CA ALA A 282 11.33 14.42 -4.67
C ALA A 282 10.66 15.39 -3.68
N LEU A 283 9.34 15.32 -3.55
CA LEU A 283 8.58 16.15 -2.60
C LEU A 283 8.87 15.74 -1.14
N LEU A 284 8.95 14.44 -0.85
CA LEU A 284 9.29 13.96 0.49
C LEU A 284 10.67 14.43 0.96
N ARG A 285 11.63 14.54 0.04
CA ARG A 285 12.97 15.07 0.36
C ARG A 285 12.99 16.57 0.72
N GLN A 286 11.92 17.32 0.44
CA GLN A 286 11.80 18.72 0.85
C GLN A 286 11.41 18.88 2.33
N ALA A 287 10.91 17.84 2.99
CA ALA A 287 10.59 17.86 4.40
C ALA A 287 11.82 17.65 5.28
N ASP A 288 11.79 18.21 6.48
CA ASP A 288 12.81 18.00 7.51
C ASP A 288 12.52 16.73 8.34
N VAL A 289 11.23 16.38 8.47
CA VAL A 289 10.74 15.16 9.12
C VAL A 289 9.49 14.64 8.42
N LEU A 290 9.32 13.34 8.33
CA LEU A 290 8.15 12.69 7.73
C LEU A 290 7.26 12.07 8.81
N VAL A 291 5.93 12.10 8.60
CA VAL A 291 4.99 11.69 9.63
C VAL A 291 4.01 10.62 9.15
N LEU A 292 3.82 9.59 10.00
CA LEU A 292 2.82 8.53 9.87
C LEU A 292 1.84 8.60 11.04
N PRO A 293 0.86 9.53 11.02
CA PRO A 293 0.03 9.85 12.19
C PRO A 293 -1.24 9.00 12.26
N ASN A 294 -1.18 7.74 11.80
CA ASN A 294 -2.33 6.85 11.73
C ASN A 294 -3.07 6.78 13.06
N THR A 295 -4.40 6.89 13.04
CA THR A 295 -5.23 6.77 14.24
C THR A 295 -5.37 5.32 14.68
N PRO A 296 -5.64 5.04 15.97
CA PRO A 296 -5.87 3.69 16.43
C PRO A 296 -7.11 3.09 15.76
N GLY A 297 -7.08 1.79 15.50
CA GLY A 297 -8.15 1.03 14.85
C GLY A 297 -7.60 -0.28 14.31
N ARG A 298 -8.47 -1.25 14.08
CA ARG A 298 -8.06 -2.59 13.64
C ARG A 298 -7.24 -2.56 12.34
N VAL A 299 -7.70 -1.80 11.34
CA VAL A 299 -7.02 -1.70 10.06
C VAL A 299 -5.63 -1.08 10.23
N SER A 300 -5.52 -0.01 11.00
CA SER A 300 -4.23 0.63 11.30
C SER A 300 -3.30 -0.29 12.09
N ALA A 301 -3.85 -1.02 13.07
CA ALA A 301 -3.06 -1.82 14.01
C ALA A 301 -2.61 -3.17 13.43
N ALA A 302 -3.41 -3.78 12.55
CA ALA A 302 -3.19 -5.15 12.12
C ALA A 302 -3.08 -5.37 10.60
N TYR A 303 -3.73 -4.52 9.78
CA TYR A 303 -3.86 -4.75 8.34
C TYR A 303 -3.11 -3.72 7.49
N THR A 304 -2.22 -2.96 8.09
CA THR A 304 -1.55 -1.87 7.39
C THR A 304 -0.07 -2.19 7.16
N SER A 305 0.32 -2.32 5.91
CA SER A 305 1.70 -2.24 5.42
C SER A 305 1.76 -1.06 4.44
N PRO A 306 1.89 0.19 4.96
CA PRO A 306 1.69 1.35 4.11
C PRO A 306 2.92 1.61 3.23
N LEU A 307 2.73 1.73 1.91
CA LEU A 307 3.80 2.06 0.96
C LEU A 307 4.65 3.24 1.43
N LYS A 308 3.98 4.29 1.94
CA LYS A 308 4.65 5.50 2.43
C LYS A 308 5.63 5.24 3.57
N LEU A 309 5.46 4.18 4.38
CA LEU A 309 6.45 3.80 5.40
C LEU A 309 7.81 3.51 4.76
N PHE A 310 7.82 2.65 3.75
CA PHE A 310 9.03 2.23 3.06
C PHE A 310 9.61 3.36 2.19
N GLU A 311 8.75 4.17 1.56
CA GLU A 311 9.15 5.38 0.85
C GLU A 311 9.82 6.41 1.78
N TYR A 312 9.29 6.58 3.00
CA TYR A 312 9.88 7.46 4.02
C TYR A 312 11.25 6.94 4.47
N MET A 313 11.36 5.66 4.75
CA MET A 313 12.65 5.05 5.08
C MET A 313 13.68 5.24 3.95
N ALA A 314 13.26 5.08 2.69
CA ALA A 314 14.11 5.26 1.53
C ALA A 314 14.52 6.71 1.29
N SER A 315 13.70 7.69 1.73
CA SER A 315 13.93 9.12 1.50
C SER A 315 15.15 9.68 2.24
N GLY A 316 15.63 9.00 3.30
CA GLY A 316 16.70 9.50 4.16
C GLY A 316 16.27 10.65 5.07
N ARG A 317 14.97 10.79 5.34
CA ARG A 317 14.42 11.74 6.31
C ARG A 317 14.02 11.02 7.60
N PRO A 318 14.17 11.66 8.78
CA PRO A 318 13.71 11.07 10.04
C PRO A 318 12.18 10.89 10.02
N ILE A 319 11.71 9.88 10.74
CA ILE A 319 10.31 9.48 10.76
C ILE A 319 9.76 9.62 12.17
N VAL A 320 8.60 10.28 12.31
CA VAL A 320 7.76 10.21 13.50
C VAL A 320 6.49 9.45 13.14
N ALA A 321 6.17 8.38 13.84
CA ALA A 321 5.05 7.51 13.51
C ALA A 321 4.20 7.15 14.74
N SER A 322 2.93 6.91 14.51
CA SER A 322 2.05 6.34 15.53
C SER A 322 2.55 4.97 15.97
N ASP A 323 2.56 4.73 17.26
CA ASP A 323 2.92 3.46 17.86
C ASP A 323 1.81 2.43 17.67
N LEU A 324 1.90 1.66 16.60
CA LEU A 324 0.93 0.65 16.19
C LEU A 324 1.62 -0.68 15.92
N PRO A 325 1.02 -1.83 16.29
CA PRO A 325 1.64 -3.14 16.11
C PRO A 325 2.14 -3.41 14.70
N ALA A 326 1.36 -3.06 13.66
CA ALA A 326 1.75 -3.27 12.27
C ALA A 326 2.95 -2.41 11.85
N LEU A 327 3.09 -1.19 12.39
CA LEU A 327 4.25 -0.33 12.12
C LEU A 327 5.50 -0.81 12.88
N ARG A 328 5.32 -1.38 14.08
CA ARG A 328 6.40 -2.01 14.87
C ARG A 328 7.00 -3.25 14.23
N GLU A 329 6.35 -3.85 13.24
CA GLU A 329 6.98 -4.93 12.46
C GLU A 329 8.20 -4.43 11.66
N VAL A 330 8.28 -3.12 11.41
CA VAL A 330 9.34 -2.48 10.61
C VAL A 330 10.06 -1.38 11.39
N LEU A 331 9.30 -0.54 12.13
CA LEU A 331 9.85 0.57 12.89
C LEU A 331 10.24 0.16 14.30
N ARG A 332 11.44 0.56 14.70
CA ARG A 332 12.01 0.32 16.04
C ARG A 332 12.16 1.66 16.77
N PRO A 333 11.53 1.82 17.97
CA PRO A 333 11.57 3.06 18.74
C PRO A 333 13.00 3.54 18.97
N ASP A 334 13.25 4.81 18.68
CA ASP A 334 14.53 5.51 18.85
C ASP A 334 15.75 4.86 18.11
N VAL A 335 15.49 3.88 17.25
CA VAL A 335 16.49 3.26 16.39
C VAL A 335 16.38 3.77 14.95
N ASN A 336 15.21 3.63 14.32
CA ASN A 336 14.94 4.07 12.95
C ASN A 336 13.72 5.00 12.83
N ALA A 337 12.98 5.24 13.92
CA ALA A 337 11.88 6.21 14.00
C ALA A 337 11.64 6.65 15.45
N VAL A 338 10.95 7.78 15.64
CA VAL A 338 10.29 8.11 16.90
C VAL A 338 8.87 7.58 16.82
N LEU A 339 8.48 6.74 17.79
CA LEU A 339 7.11 6.24 17.91
C LEU A 339 6.37 7.01 19.00
N VAL A 340 5.15 7.45 18.70
CA VAL A 340 4.31 8.25 19.59
C VAL A 340 2.93 7.64 19.73
N GLU A 341 2.21 7.97 20.80
CA GLU A 341 0.85 7.49 21.03
C GLU A 341 -0.07 7.76 19.83
N ALA A 342 -0.71 6.69 19.32
CA ALA A 342 -1.56 6.77 18.14
C ALA A 342 -2.81 7.62 18.40
N GLY A 343 -3.07 8.58 17.51
CA GLY A 343 -4.22 9.49 17.62
C GLY A 343 -4.00 10.67 18.55
N SER A 344 -2.87 10.77 19.26
CA SER A 344 -2.54 11.88 20.16
C SER A 344 -1.82 13.00 19.43
N ALA A 345 -2.48 14.15 19.26
CA ALA A 345 -1.85 15.35 18.69
C ALA A 345 -0.75 15.92 19.60
N VAL A 346 -0.89 15.76 20.93
CA VAL A 346 0.12 16.19 21.92
C VAL A 346 1.38 15.36 21.74
N ALA A 347 1.26 14.02 21.80
CA ALA A 347 2.39 13.14 21.66
C ALA A 347 3.07 13.28 20.27
N LEU A 348 2.30 13.53 19.22
CA LEU A 348 2.81 13.81 17.89
C LEU A 348 3.63 15.11 17.86
N ALA A 349 3.10 16.19 18.46
CA ALA A 349 3.81 17.47 18.55
C ALA A 349 5.12 17.34 19.33
N GLU A 350 5.12 16.64 20.45
CA GLU A 350 6.33 16.37 21.27
C GLU A 350 7.37 15.56 20.48
N GLY A 351 6.92 14.48 19.77
CA GLY A 351 7.80 13.68 18.93
C GLY A 351 8.42 14.48 17.78
N LEU A 352 7.63 15.34 17.13
CA LEU A 352 8.11 16.24 16.08
C LEU A 352 9.10 17.28 16.63
N ALA A 353 8.78 17.93 17.75
CA ALA A 353 9.68 18.89 18.41
C ALA A 353 11.02 18.25 18.80
N ARG A 354 10.99 17.03 19.34
CA ARG A 354 12.18 16.25 19.70
C ARG A 354 13.11 16.01 18.51
N VAL A 355 12.54 15.61 17.36
CA VAL A 355 13.34 15.34 16.14
C VAL A 355 13.83 16.64 15.52
N LEU A 356 12.99 17.67 15.42
CA LEU A 356 13.33 18.96 14.82
C LEU A 356 14.36 19.73 15.65
N GLY A 357 14.30 19.60 16.98
CA GLY A 357 15.23 20.23 17.91
C GLY A 357 16.57 19.48 18.09
N ASN A 358 16.76 18.30 17.51
CA ASN A 358 17.97 17.50 17.70
C ASN A 358 18.48 16.92 16.38
N ALA A 359 19.36 17.65 15.72
CA ALA A 359 19.94 17.27 14.43
C ALA A 359 20.70 15.92 14.48
N GLY A 360 21.37 15.62 15.60
CA GLY A 360 22.09 14.35 15.79
C GLY A 360 21.13 13.17 15.86
N LEU A 361 20.02 13.29 16.58
CA LEU A 361 18.97 12.29 16.62
C LEU A 361 18.33 12.11 15.23
N ALA A 362 17.97 13.20 14.57
CA ALA A 362 17.37 13.19 13.24
C ALA A 362 18.26 12.45 12.22
N ALA A 363 19.53 12.77 12.17
CA ALA A 363 20.50 12.14 11.26
C ALA A 363 20.66 10.64 11.54
N ARG A 364 20.75 10.25 12.82
CA ARG A 364 20.90 8.85 13.23
C ARG A 364 19.67 8.02 12.85
N LEU A 365 18.46 8.52 13.15
CA LEU A 365 17.21 7.85 12.81
C LEU A 365 17.05 7.69 11.29
N ALA A 366 17.30 8.75 10.53
CA ALA A 366 17.23 8.74 9.08
C ALA A 366 18.24 7.78 8.44
N GLY A 367 19.48 7.79 8.91
CA GLY A 367 20.53 6.88 8.46
C GLY A 367 20.18 5.42 8.70
N GLN A 368 19.67 5.10 9.89
CA GLN A 368 19.26 3.74 10.23
C GLN A 368 18.03 3.29 9.43
N ALA A 369 17.00 4.15 9.29
CA ALA A 369 15.84 3.84 8.47
C ALA A 369 16.22 3.53 7.01
N ARG A 370 17.14 4.34 6.45
CA ARG A 370 17.67 4.14 5.10
C ARG A 370 18.52 2.86 4.96
N ALA A 371 19.22 2.46 5.99
CA ALA A 371 19.93 1.18 6.01
C ALA A 371 18.95 0.01 6.05
N ASP A 372 17.95 0.10 6.93
CA ASP A 372 16.97 -0.97 7.16
C ASP A 372 16.06 -1.21 5.93
N VAL A 373 15.70 -0.14 5.17
CA VAL A 373 14.77 -0.28 4.03
C VAL A 373 15.30 -1.19 2.91
N ARG A 374 16.58 -1.49 2.87
CA ARG A 374 17.18 -2.44 1.93
C ARG A 374 16.57 -3.85 2.04
N GLU A 375 16.08 -4.22 3.22
CA GLU A 375 15.35 -5.47 3.45
C GLU A 375 13.87 -5.39 3.01
N TRP A 376 13.37 -4.21 2.68
CA TRP A 376 11.99 -3.91 2.34
C TRP A 376 11.86 -3.28 0.93
N THR A 377 12.70 -3.74 -0.02
CA THR A 377 12.60 -3.31 -1.42
C THR A 377 11.61 -4.20 -2.19
N TRP A 378 11.16 -3.70 -3.35
CA TRP A 378 10.33 -4.50 -4.25
C TRP A 378 11.04 -5.76 -4.74
N ASP A 379 12.36 -5.73 -4.91
CA ASP A 379 13.17 -6.90 -5.27
C ASP A 379 13.15 -7.94 -4.12
N ARG A 380 13.33 -7.50 -2.85
CA ARG A 380 13.22 -8.38 -1.68
C ARG A 380 11.80 -8.95 -1.51
N ARG A 381 10.78 -8.14 -1.81
CA ARG A 381 9.41 -8.64 -1.86
C ARG A 381 9.24 -9.74 -2.91
N ALA A 382 9.78 -9.55 -4.11
CA ALA A 382 9.72 -10.54 -5.17
C ALA A 382 10.46 -11.84 -4.79
N GLU A 383 11.60 -11.78 -4.11
CA GLU A 383 12.32 -12.95 -3.56
C GLU A 383 11.43 -13.78 -2.63
N ARG A 384 10.78 -13.12 -1.66
CA ARG A 384 9.84 -13.80 -0.74
C ARG A 384 8.64 -14.43 -1.48
N LEU A 385 8.18 -13.79 -2.54
CA LEU A 385 7.11 -14.34 -3.38
C LEU A 385 7.60 -15.54 -4.20
N GLU A 386 8.84 -15.53 -4.69
CA GLU A 386 9.46 -16.65 -5.43
C GLU A 386 9.58 -17.91 -4.57
N GLU A 387 9.95 -17.78 -3.31
CA GLU A 387 10.00 -18.90 -2.36
C GLU A 387 8.63 -19.61 -2.27
N LEU A 388 7.56 -18.82 -2.15
CA LEU A 388 6.20 -19.35 -2.12
C LEU A 388 5.77 -19.93 -3.46
N LEU A 389 6.11 -19.28 -4.59
CA LEU A 389 5.82 -19.74 -5.94
C LEU A 389 6.51 -21.08 -6.22
N ALA A 390 7.78 -21.22 -5.83
CA ALA A 390 8.51 -22.48 -5.97
C ALA A 390 7.88 -23.62 -5.16
N ALA A 391 7.49 -23.34 -3.91
CA ALA A 391 6.81 -24.31 -3.05
C ALA A 391 5.43 -24.74 -3.58
N VAL A 392 4.79 -23.91 -4.41
CA VAL A 392 3.49 -24.19 -5.02
C VAL A 392 3.66 -24.97 -6.34
N ALA A 393 4.68 -24.65 -7.13
CA ALA A 393 4.96 -25.31 -8.41
C ALA A 393 5.55 -26.71 -8.26
N GLY A 394 6.37 -26.96 -7.25
CA GLY A 394 7.07 -28.23 -7.01
C GLY A 394 6.19 -29.46 -6.68
N ARG A 395 4.85 -29.31 -6.68
CA ARG A 395 3.89 -30.41 -6.48
C ARG A 395 3.17 -30.87 -7.74
N GLN A 396 3.63 -30.49 -8.93
CA GLN A 396 3.08 -30.99 -10.21
C GLN A 396 3.91 -32.13 -10.82
N GLY A 397 4.79 -32.74 -10.01
CA GLY A 397 5.55 -33.95 -10.36
C GLY A 397 4.90 -35.22 -9.81
#